data_1534016634b9fcad9f5802aa476a8465
#
_entry.id   1534016634b9fcad9f5802aa476a8465
#
_cell.length_a   1.000
_cell.length_b   1.000
_cell.length_c   1.000
_cell.angle_alpha   90.00
_cell.angle_beta   90.00
_cell.angle_gamma   90.00
#
_symmetry.space_group_name_H-M   'P 1'
#
loop_
_entity.id
_entity.type
_entity.pdbx_description
1 polymer ?
#
loop_
_entity_poly.entity_id
_entity_poly.type
_entity_poly.pdbx_seq_one_letter_code
_entity_poly.pdbx_strand_id
1 'polypeptide(L)'
;MTSNMHVINKSYLFAISMVSAMGGLLFGYDWVVIGGAKPFYERFFDITTSANLQAWAMSSALIGCILGAVVSGVISDKFGRKWPLLLSAFLFTVASLGTGLASSYLIFVIFRILGGVGIGLASALSPMYIAEVAPSHLRGRFVSLNQMTIVVGILAAQIINLLIADKVPDGVTDVFIRESWNGQTGWRWMFYACAIPSAIFFLLVFTLPESPRWLIKAGQPEKALPTLSKIGGECYAQEEMKNIKATLNDVTEKVDFKLLIHSKYRKVLIIGVVLAVFQQWCGINTIFNYADEIFTAAGYGVSDTLFNIVITGSVNLIFTLIAMFTVDKWGRKKLMVFGAIGLAIVYIFIGSAFYFELKGIAVLSLVVSGIGIYAMSLAPITWVILSEIFPNQIRGAAMALATFVLWIACFILTYTFPILNKGLGAAGTFWVYALVCLFGFFFIRKNLPETKGKSLEEIESELVK
;
A
#
# COMPACT_ATOMS: atom_id res chain seq x y z
N MET A 1 -22.66 -4.80 35.66
CA MET A 1 -23.40 -4.56 34.40
C MET A 1 -23.07 -5.70 33.47
N THR A 2 -23.98 -6.67 33.30
CA THR A 2 -23.84 -7.81 32.39
C THR A 2 -23.84 -7.26 30.96
N SER A 3 -22.69 -7.31 30.30
CA SER A 3 -22.54 -7.05 28.88
C SER A 3 -23.45 -8.03 28.13
N ASN A 4 -24.59 -7.57 27.63
CA ASN A 4 -25.37 -8.30 26.67
C ASN A 4 -24.48 -8.55 25.45
N MET A 5 -23.88 -9.73 25.34
CA MET A 5 -23.12 -10.12 24.15
C MET A 5 -24.11 -10.27 22.98
N HIS A 6 -24.23 -9.23 22.18
CA HIS A 6 -25.01 -9.28 20.95
C HIS A 6 -24.41 -10.32 20.01
N VAL A 7 -25.25 -11.19 19.45
CA VAL A 7 -24.81 -12.19 18.46
C VAL A 7 -24.55 -11.46 17.15
N ILE A 8 -23.28 -11.25 16.85
CA ILE A 8 -22.86 -10.61 15.60
C ILE A 8 -22.94 -11.60 14.43
N ASN A 9 -23.59 -11.19 13.36
CA ASN A 9 -23.62 -11.93 12.10
C ASN A 9 -22.26 -11.76 11.37
N LYS A 10 -21.31 -12.61 11.79
CA LYS A 10 -19.93 -12.57 11.26
C LYS A 10 -19.89 -12.83 9.75
N SER A 11 -20.80 -13.65 9.21
CA SER A 11 -20.85 -13.96 7.79
C SER A 11 -21.21 -12.73 6.95
N TYR A 12 -22.25 -12.00 7.37
CA TYR A 12 -22.64 -10.76 6.69
C TYR A 12 -21.56 -9.69 6.81
N LEU A 13 -21.02 -9.50 8.01
CA LEU A 13 -19.92 -8.55 8.25
C LEU A 13 -18.68 -8.89 7.41
N PHE A 14 -18.33 -10.20 7.33
CA PHE A 14 -17.22 -10.66 6.51
C PHE A 14 -17.47 -10.39 5.03
N ALA A 15 -18.67 -10.67 4.53
CA ALA A 15 -19.01 -10.44 3.12
C ALA A 15 -18.86 -8.97 2.72
N ILE A 16 -19.47 -8.03 3.46
CA ILE A 16 -19.36 -6.60 3.14
C ILE A 16 -17.94 -6.05 3.32
N SER A 17 -17.21 -6.54 4.33
CA SER A 17 -15.81 -6.17 4.55
C SER A 17 -14.90 -6.71 3.45
N MET A 18 -15.13 -7.94 2.97
CA MET A 18 -14.36 -8.55 1.89
C MET A 18 -14.58 -7.81 0.56
N VAL A 19 -15.82 -7.45 0.25
CA VAL A 19 -16.10 -6.63 -0.95
C VAL A 19 -15.33 -5.30 -0.87
N SER A 20 -15.36 -4.61 0.28
CA SER A 20 -14.57 -3.37 0.44
C SER A 20 -13.07 -3.63 0.34
N ALA A 21 -12.57 -4.74 0.92
CA ALA A 21 -11.16 -5.12 0.90
C ALA A 21 -10.64 -5.47 -0.51
N MET A 22 -11.53 -5.73 -1.48
CA MET A 22 -11.12 -5.88 -2.89
C MET A 22 -10.44 -4.62 -3.44
N GLY A 23 -10.75 -3.43 -2.91
CA GLY A 23 -9.99 -2.23 -3.21
C GLY A 23 -8.51 -2.35 -2.82
N GLY A 24 -8.22 -3.02 -1.68
CA GLY A 24 -6.86 -3.38 -1.28
C GLY A 24 -6.21 -4.39 -2.22
N LEU A 25 -6.96 -5.43 -2.64
CA LEU A 25 -6.47 -6.42 -3.60
C LEU A 25 -6.05 -5.76 -4.93
N LEU A 26 -6.89 -4.88 -5.45
CA LEU A 26 -6.60 -4.15 -6.70
C LEU A 26 -5.42 -3.19 -6.54
N PHE A 27 -5.31 -2.53 -5.39
CA PHE A 27 -4.13 -1.74 -5.06
C PHE A 27 -2.86 -2.60 -5.16
N GLY A 28 -2.83 -3.75 -4.46
CA GLY A 28 -1.68 -4.65 -4.49
C GLY A 28 -1.37 -5.19 -5.89
N TYR A 29 -2.39 -5.53 -6.65
CA TYR A 29 -2.25 -6.03 -8.03
C TYR A 29 -1.64 -4.97 -8.96
N ASP A 30 -2.26 -3.78 -9.03
CA ASP A 30 -1.81 -2.71 -9.93
C ASP A 30 -0.43 -2.17 -9.56
N TRP A 31 -0.07 -2.25 -8.26
CA TRP A 31 1.23 -1.83 -7.77
C TRP A 31 2.40 -2.60 -8.40
N VAL A 32 2.26 -3.91 -8.61
CA VAL A 32 3.38 -4.76 -9.06
C VAL A 32 3.22 -5.32 -10.47
N VAL A 33 2.02 -5.27 -11.06
CA VAL A 33 1.80 -5.75 -12.44
C VAL A 33 2.77 -5.08 -13.42
N ILE A 34 3.02 -3.79 -13.23
CA ILE A 34 3.92 -3.01 -14.07
C ILE A 34 5.37 -3.49 -14.01
N GLY A 35 5.84 -3.95 -12.83
CA GLY A 35 7.20 -4.49 -12.68
C GLY A 35 7.44 -5.74 -13.49
N GLY A 36 6.47 -6.68 -13.54
CA GLY A 36 6.56 -7.87 -14.36
C GLY A 36 6.37 -7.63 -15.87
N ALA A 37 5.60 -6.59 -16.23
CA ALA A 37 5.40 -6.19 -17.63
C ALA A 37 6.58 -5.34 -18.18
N LYS A 38 7.44 -4.81 -17.29
CA LYS A 38 8.51 -3.86 -17.60
C LYS A 38 9.47 -4.33 -18.71
N PRO A 39 10.01 -5.55 -18.70
CA PRO A 39 10.92 -6.03 -19.75
C PRO A 39 10.34 -5.92 -21.15
N PHE A 40 9.02 -5.92 -21.26
CA PHE A 40 8.30 -5.98 -22.52
C PHE A 40 7.81 -4.61 -22.98
N TYR A 41 7.09 -3.84 -22.15
CA TYR A 41 6.57 -2.55 -22.55
C TYR A 41 7.68 -1.50 -22.80
N GLU A 42 8.81 -1.57 -22.09
CA GLU A 42 9.93 -0.66 -22.31
C GLU A 42 10.53 -0.83 -23.72
N ARG A 43 10.61 -2.07 -24.19
CA ARG A 43 11.07 -2.37 -25.56
C ARG A 43 10.00 -2.04 -26.59
N PHE A 44 8.72 -2.21 -26.26
CA PHE A 44 7.62 -1.83 -27.15
C PHE A 44 7.61 -0.31 -27.42
N PHE A 45 7.76 0.51 -26.38
CA PHE A 45 7.77 1.98 -26.49
C PHE A 45 9.15 2.56 -26.80
N ASP A 46 10.18 1.74 -26.94
CA ASP A 46 11.57 2.14 -27.22
C ASP A 46 12.15 3.14 -26.20
N ILE A 47 11.92 2.84 -24.90
CA ILE A 47 12.35 3.68 -23.78
C ILE A 47 13.52 3.11 -22.97
N THR A 48 14.09 1.98 -23.37
CA THR A 48 15.15 1.27 -22.66
C THR A 48 16.43 2.10 -22.45
N THR A 49 16.68 3.05 -23.34
CA THR A 49 17.87 3.92 -23.26
C THR A 49 17.68 5.15 -22.37
N SER A 50 16.42 5.50 -22.04
CA SER A 50 16.08 6.73 -21.31
C SER A 50 15.64 6.46 -19.87
N ALA A 51 16.56 6.63 -18.92
CA ALA A 51 16.22 6.49 -17.48
C ALA A 51 15.05 7.38 -17.04
N ASN A 52 14.89 8.57 -17.64
CA ASN A 52 13.78 9.47 -17.32
C ASN A 52 12.42 8.91 -17.80
N LEU A 53 12.34 8.35 -19.01
CA LEU A 53 11.10 7.76 -19.50
C LEU A 53 10.75 6.50 -18.72
N GLN A 54 11.73 5.65 -18.39
CA GLN A 54 11.53 4.50 -17.49
C GLN A 54 11.02 4.93 -16.12
N ALA A 55 11.63 5.95 -15.52
CA ALA A 55 11.21 6.53 -14.25
C ALA A 55 9.76 7.04 -14.32
N TRP A 56 9.38 7.76 -15.38
CA TRP A 56 8.02 8.23 -15.59
C TRP A 56 7.02 7.09 -15.81
N ALA A 57 7.35 6.08 -16.62
CA ALA A 57 6.48 4.93 -16.81
C ALA A 57 6.12 4.28 -15.49
N MET A 58 7.12 4.06 -14.61
CA MET A 58 6.96 3.39 -13.33
C MET A 58 6.26 4.27 -12.29
N SER A 59 6.61 5.56 -12.22
CA SER A 59 6.15 6.46 -11.14
C SER A 59 4.86 7.24 -11.47
N SER A 60 4.42 7.26 -12.71
CA SER A 60 3.25 8.05 -13.14
C SER A 60 1.97 7.72 -12.36
N ALA A 61 1.72 6.46 -12.03
CA ALA A 61 0.58 6.06 -11.21
C ALA A 61 0.61 6.71 -9.81
N LEU A 62 1.78 6.99 -9.26
CA LEU A 62 1.92 7.60 -7.93
C LEU A 62 1.41 9.04 -7.90
N ILE A 63 1.49 9.78 -9.01
CA ILE A 63 0.84 11.09 -9.14
C ILE A 63 -0.66 10.93 -8.98
N GLY A 64 -1.23 9.94 -9.66
CA GLY A 64 -2.64 9.60 -9.51
C GLY A 64 -2.98 9.23 -8.06
N CYS A 65 -2.14 8.44 -7.38
CA CYS A 65 -2.33 8.08 -5.96
C CYS A 65 -2.38 9.32 -5.06
N ILE A 66 -1.49 10.29 -5.27
CA ILE A 66 -1.50 11.55 -4.54
C ILE A 66 -2.82 12.29 -4.74
N LEU A 67 -3.24 12.45 -6.00
CA LEU A 67 -4.50 13.12 -6.33
C LEU A 67 -5.71 12.39 -5.72
N GLY A 68 -5.78 11.07 -5.89
CA GLY A 68 -6.85 10.24 -5.34
C GLY A 68 -6.93 10.30 -3.81
N ALA A 69 -5.79 10.24 -3.13
CA ALA A 69 -5.72 10.32 -1.67
C ALA A 69 -6.18 11.70 -1.15
N VAL A 70 -5.77 12.79 -1.80
CA VAL A 70 -6.16 14.15 -1.41
C VAL A 70 -7.67 14.35 -1.55
N VAL A 71 -8.26 13.90 -2.67
CA VAL A 71 -9.69 14.12 -2.89
C VAL A 71 -10.58 13.10 -2.16
N SER A 72 -10.03 11.97 -1.71
CA SER A 72 -10.79 10.89 -1.07
C SER A 72 -11.59 11.36 0.15
N GLY A 73 -11.00 12.19 0.99
CA GLY A 73 -11.64 12.76 2.19
C GLY A 73 -12.86 13.62 1.84
N VAL A 74 -12.67 14.57 0.92
CA VAL A 74 -13.75 15.49 0.49
C VAL A 74 -14.90 14.74 -0.18
N ILE A 75 -14.56 13.83 -1.08
CA ILE A 75 -15.58 13.05 -1.82
C ILE A 75 -16.32 12.12 -0.86
N SER A 76 -15.63 11.46 0.06
CA SER A 76 -16.24 10.54 1.02
C SER A 76 -17.13 11.23 2.05
N ASP A 77 -16.78 12.44 2.46
CA ASP A 77 -17.63 13.24 3.36
C ASP A 77 -18.92 13.70 2.67
N LYS A 78 -18.85 14.03 1.39
CA LYS A 78 -19.99 14.54 0.64
C LYS A 78 -20.92 13.44 0.10
N PHE A 79 -20.37 12.35 -0.44
CA PHE A 79 -21.13 11.33 -1.18
C PHE A 79 -21.22 9.98 -0.45
N GLY A 80 -20.66 9.85 0.75
CA GLY A 80 -20.57 8.58 1.45
C GLY A 80 -19.36 7.75 1.05
N ARG A 81 -19.34 6.48 1.46
CA ARG A 81 -18.22 5.59 1.20
C ARG A 81 -18.45 4.73 -0.02
N LYS A 82 -19.68 4.35 -0.28
CA LYS A 82 -20.06 3.46 -1.38
C LYS A 82 -19.76 4.06 -2.77
N TRP A 83 -20.18 5.30 -3.01
CA TRP A 83 -19.99 5.93 -4.31
C TRP A 83 -18.52 6.19 -4.68
N PRO A 84 -17.67 6.68 -3.79
CA PRO A 84 -16.24 6.80 -4.09
C PRO A 84 -15.54 5.44 -4.27
N LEU A 85 -15.97 4.37 -3.58
CA LEU A 85 -15.50 3.01 -3.83
C LEU A 85 -15.91 2.53 -5.22
N LEU A 86 -17.14 2.83 -5.65
CA LEU A 86 -17.60 2.52 -7.00
C LEU A 86 -16.79 3.27 -8.06
N LEU A 87 -16.52 4.56 -7.83
CA LEU A 87 -15.66 5.36 -8.70
C LEU A 87 -14.25 4.77 -8.79
N SER A 88 -13.67 4.37 -7.66
CA SER A 88 -12.37 3.71 -7.63
C SER A 88 -12.36 2.43 -8.47
N ALA A 89 -13.36 1.55 -8.31
CA ALA A 89 -13.49 0.32 -9.08
C ALA A 89 -13.65 0.57 -10.59
N PHE A 90 -14.42 1.58 -10.95
CA PHE A 90 -14.57 2.03 -12.34
C PHE A 90 -13.24 2.52 -12.93
N LEU A 91 -12.52 3.37 -12.18
CA LEU A 91 -11.20 3.87 -12.59
C LEU A 91 -10.18 2.75 -12.77
N PHE A 92 -10.15 1.75 -11.88
CA PHE A 92 -9.31 0.58 -12.03
C PHE A 92 -9.62 -0.19 -13.31
N THR A 93 -10.91 -0.42 -13.60
CA THR A 93 -11.32 -1.17 -14.80
C THR A 93 -10.93 -0.42 -16.07
N VAL A 94 -11.24 0.86 -16.14
CA VAL A 94 -10.93 1.71 -17.33
C VAL A 94 -9.41 1.84 -17.49
N ALA A 95 -8.68 2.05 -16.40
CA ALA A 95 -7.23 2.21 -16.45
C ALA A 95 -6.53 0.93 -16.89
N SER A 96 -6.94 -0.23 -16.36
CA SER A 96 -6.37 -1.53 -16.74
C SER A 96 -6.57 -1.83 -18.23
N LEU A 97 -7.80 -1.61 -18.72
CA LEU A 97 -8.10 -1.79 -20.15
C LEU A 97 -7.35 -0.76 -21.00
N GLY A 98 -7.37 0.51 -20.59
CA GLY A 98 -6.71 1.59 -21.35
C GLY A 98 -5.19 1.45 -21.38
N THR A 99 -4.56 1.02 -20.28
CA THR A 99 -3.12 0.74 -20.24
C THR A 99 -2.77 -0.40 -21.21
N GLY A 100 -3.53 -1.49 -21.21
CA GLY A 100 -3.33 -2.59 -22.14
C GLY A 100 -3.59 -2.21 -23.61
N LEU A 101 -4.53 -1.29 -23.89
CA LEU A 101 -4.84 -0.78 -25.24
C LEU A 101 -3.85 0.28 -25.72
N ALA A 102 -2.96 0.79 -24.86
CA ALA A 102 -2.10 1.91 -25.22
C ALA A 102 -1.21 1.59 -26.43
N SER A 103 -1.34 2.41 -27.46
CA SER A 103 -0.53 2.36 -28.69
C SER A 103 0.69 3.30 -28.62
N SER A 104 0.68 4.27 -27.72
CA SER A 104 1.76 5.22 -27.51
C SER A 104 2.11 5.34 -26.03
N TYR A 105 3.35 5.73 -25.77
CA TYR A 105 3.87 5.95 -24.41
C TYR A 105 3.02 6.97 -23.62
N LEU A 106 2.58 8.06 -24.27
CA LEU A 106 1.77 9.07 -23.61
C LEU A 106 0.43 8.52 -23.14
N ILE A 107 -0.25 7.73 -23.97
CA ILE A 107 -1.54 7.08 -23.64
C ILE A 107 -1.32 6.12 -22.46
N PHE A 108 -0.25 5.33 -22.48
CA PHE A 108 0.14 4.45 -21.38
C PHE A 108 0.25 5.24 -20.07
N VAL A 109 1.02 6.33 -20.04
CA VAL A 109 1.21 7.18 -18.85
C VAL A 109 -0.12 7.78 -18.35
N ILE A 110 -0.97 8.26 -19.26
CA ILE A 110 -2.28 8.83 -18.88
C ILE A 110 -3.14 7.79 -18.15
N PHE A 111 -3.24 6.57 -18.69
CA PHE A 111 -4.03 5.52 -18.05
C PHE A 111 -3.38 5.03 -16.75
N ARG A 112 -2.06 5.04 -16.63
CA ARG A 112 -1.37 4.77 -15.35
C ARG A 112 -1.72 5.82 -14.30
N ILE A 113 -1.74 7.11 -14.64
CA ILE A 113 -2.19 8.18 -13.73
C ILE A 113 -3.64 7.95 -13.31
N LEU A 114 -4.52 7.61 -14.25
CA LEU A 114 -5.94 7.35 -14.00
C LEU A 114 -6.13 6.17 -13.02
N GLY A 115 -5.40 5.07 -13.23
CA GLY A 115 -5.35 3.91 -12.31
C GLY A 115 -4.87 4.32 -10.92
N GLY A 116 -3.83 5.16 -10.88
CA GLY A 116 -3.33 5.72 -9.63
C GLY A 116 -4.38 6.50 -8.84
N VAL A 117 -5.25 7.28 -9.49
CA VAL A 117 -6.38 7.94 -8.80
C VAL A 117 -7.30 6.90 -8.14
N GLY A 118 -7.59 5.79 -8.83
CA GLY A 118 -8.32 4.65 -8.26
C GLY A 118 -7.63 4.06 -7.03
N ILE A 119 -6.30 3.86 -7.09
CA ILE A 119 -5.48 3.39 -5.96
C ILE A 119 -5.60 4.36 -4.78
N GLY A 120 -5.39 5.65 -5.01
CA GLY A 120 -5.45 6.69 -3.98
C GLY A 120 -6.80 6.73 -3.26
N LEU A 121 -7.90 6.60 -4.00
CA LEU A 121 -9.25 6.50 -3.44
C LEU A 121 -9.42 5.21 -2.61
N ALA A 122 -9.12 4.04 -3.19
CA ALA A 122 -9.32 2.75 -2.54
C ALA A 122 -8.48 2.59 -1.27
N SER A 123 -7.22 3.04 -1.29
CA SER A 123 -6.29 2.92 -0.17
C SER A 123 -6.79 3.62 1.11
N ALA A 124 -7.53 4.71 0.96
CA ALA A 124 -8.14 5.42 2.07
C ALA A 124 -9.54 4.87 2.43
N LEU A 125 -10.37 4.62 1.43
CA LEU A 125 -11.78 4.32 1.60
C LEU A 125 -12.07 2.88 2.02
N SER A 126 -11.31 1.90 1.52
CA SER A 126 -11.52 0.49 1.85
C SER A 126 -11.34 0.21 3.35
N PRO A 127 -10.22 0.57 3.98
CA PRO A 127 -10.07 0.38 5.42
C PRO A 127 -11.01 1.26 6.24
N MET A 128 -11.34 2.47 5.76
CA MET A 128 -12.30 3.36 6.42
C MET A 128 -13.69 2.75 6.46
N TYR A 129 -14.21 2.24 5.34
CA TYR A 129 -15.50 1.58 5.29
C TYR A 129 -15.56 0.37 6.24
N ILE A 130 -14.53 -0.48 6.19
CA ILE A 130 -14.44 -1.65 7.08
C ILE A 130 -14.45 -1.22 8.56
N ALA A 131 -13.72 -0.17 8.92
CA ALA A 131 -13.66 0.34 10.29
C ALA A 131 -15.00 0.93 10.77
N GLU A 132 -15.82 1.47 9.85
CA GLU A 132 -17.12 2.06 10.15
C GLU A 132 -18.26 1.04 10.27
N VAL A 133 -18.16 -0.11 9.58
CA VAL A 133 -19.18 -1.17 9.67
C VAL A 133 -18.83 -2.22 10.74
N ALA A 134 -17.57 -2.38 11.10
CA ALA A 134 -17.14 -3.38 12.05
C ALA A 134 -17.36 -2.92 13.50
N PRO A 135 -17.99 -3.79 14.36
CA PRO A 135 -18.06 -3.55 15.79
C PRO A 135 -16.69 -3.30 16.42
N SER A 136 -16.63 -2.47 17.46
CA SER A 136 -15.35 -2.01 18.05
C SER A 136 -14.39 -3.15 18.42
N HIS A 137 -14.90 -4.24 19.02
CA HIS A 137 -14.10 -5.39 19.45
C HIS A 137 -13.60 -6.28 18.29
N LEU A 138 -14.16 -6.15 17.07
CA LEU A 138 -13.74 -6.88 15.87
C LEU A 138 -13.02 -5.99 14.85
N ARG A 139 -13.06 -4.67 15.02
CA ARG A 139 -12.59 -3.67 14.04
C ARG A 139 -11.16 -3.94 13.58
N GLY A 140 -10.24 -4.15 14.50
CA GLY A 140 -8.84 -4.42 14.17
C GLY A 140 -8.67 -5.63 13.25
N ARG A 141 -9.37 -6.73 13.55
CA ARG A 141 -9.31 -7.95 12.73
C ARG A 141 -9.86 -7.75 11.33
N PHE A 142 -10.96 -7.00 11.20
CA PHE A 142 -11.58 -6.76 9.90
C PHE A 142 -10.79 -5.75 9.07
N VAL A 143 -10.22 -4.72 9.68
CA VAL A 143 -9.31 -3.79 8.98
C VAL A 143 -8.04 -4.51 8.50
N SER A 144 -7.55 -5.50 9.25
CA SER A 144 -6.40 -6.31 8.81
C SER A 144 -6.68 -7.12 7.54
N LEU A 145 -7.95 -7.42 7.21
CA LEU A 145 -8.32 -8.04 5.93
C LEU A 145 -7.89 -7.19 4.74
N ASN A 146 -7.99 -5.87 4.85
CA ASN A 146 -7.55 -4.98 3.79
C ASN A 146 -6.04 -5.10 3.52
N GLN A 147 -5.22 -5.18 4.56
CA GLN A 147 -3.77 -5.40 4.41
C GLN A 147 -3.48 -6.77 3.80
N MET A 148 -4.20 -7.80 4.23
CA MET A 148 -4.08 -9.13 3.68
C MET A 148 -4.40 -9.16 2.18
N THR A 149 -5.50 -8.52 1.77
CA THR A 149 -5.90 -8.50 0.35
C THR A 149 -4.89 -7.74 -0.52
N ILE A 150 -4.23 -6.69 0.01
CA ILE A 150 -3.13 -6.00 -0.70
C ILE A 150 -2.02 -7.02 -1.03
N VAL A 151 -1.55 -7.77 -0.04
CA VAL A 151 -0.43 -8.71 -0.25
C VAL A 151 -0.83 -9.89 -1.14
N VAL A 152 -2.07 -10.36 -1.01
CA VAL A 152 -2.64 -11.37 -1.94
C VAL A 152 -2.69 -10.82 -3.37
N GLY A 153 -3.09 -9.55 -3.55
CA GLY A 153 -3.10 -8.88 -4.85
C GLY A 153 -1.71 -8.79 -5.48
N ILE A 154 -0.69 -8.46 -4.66
CA ILE A 154 0.71 -8.45 -5.09
C ILE A 154 1.11 -9.83 -5.64
N LEU A 155 0.91 -10.90 -4.86
CA LEU A 155 1.28 -12.25 -5.29
C LEU A 155 0.47 -12.71 -6.50
N ALA A 156 -0.83 -12.41 -6.55
CA ALA A 156 -1.68 -12.75 -7.68
C ALA A 156 -1.20 -12.10 -8.99
N ALA A 157 -0.84 -10.81 -8.97
CA ALA A 157 -0.30 -10.12 -10.13
C ALA A 157 1.01 -10.74 -10.62
N GLN A 158 1.90 -11.10 -9.70
CA GLN A 158 3.19 -11.72 -10.03
C GLN A 158 3.01 -13.11 -10.65
N ILE A 159 2.11 -13.94 -10.10
CA ILE A 159 1.78 -15.25 -10.66
C ILE A 159 1.14 -15.09 -12.04
N ILE A 160 0.20 -14.17 -12.21
CA ILE A 160 -0.48 -13.95 -13.48
C ILE A 160 0.49 -13.44 -14.53
N ASN A 161 1.40 -12.52 -14.19
CA ASN A 161 2.46 -12.07 -15.10
C ASN A 161 3.35 -13.25 -15.57
N LEU A 162 3.74 -14.12 -14.63
CA LEU A 162 4.53 -15.32 -14.97
C LEU A 162 3.76 -16.30 -15.87
N LEU A 163 2.46 -16.49 -15.65
CA LEU A 163 1.63 -17.40 -16.43
C LEU A 163 1.31 -16.87 -17.83
N ILE A 164 1.24 -15.54 -18.00
CA ILE A 164 0.98 -14.91 -19.30
C ILE A 164 2.25 -14.88 -20.14
N ALA A 165 3.41 -14.65 -19.53
CA ALA A 165 4.66 -14.50 -20.29
C ALA A 165 5.10 -15.82 -20.95
N ASP A 166 5.31 -15.81 -22.24
CA ASP A 166 6.03 -16.88 -22.94
C ASP A 166 7.49 -16.90 -22.51
N LYS A 167 8.11 -18.09 -22.57
CA LYS A 167 9.52 -18.24 -22.24
C LYS A 167 10.40 -17.44 -23.20
N VAL A 168 11.27 -16.63 -22.62
CA VAL A 168 12.28 -15.86 -23.35
C VAL A 168 13.61 -16.61 -23.24
N PRO A 169 14.23 -17.04 -24.36
CA PRO A 169 15.55 -17.70 -24.36
C PRO A 169 16.63 -16.74 -23.80
N ASP A 170 17.64 -17.28 -23.17
CA ASP A 170 18.76 -16.49 -22.67
C ASP A 170 19.63 -15.96 -23.83
N GLY A 171 20.16 -14.74 -23.63
CA GLY A 171 21.07 -14.11 -24.58
C GLY A 171 20.43 -13.56 -25.86
N VAL A 172 19.09 -13.48 -25.93
CA VAL A 172 18.39 -12.85 -27.05
C VAL A 172 18.53 -11.34 -27.05
N THR A 173 18.41 -10.72 -28.23
CA THR A 173 18.49 -9.27 -28.40
C THR A 173 17.21 -8.57 -27.97
N ASP A 174 17.31 -7.27 -27.69
CA ASP A 174 16.14 -6.43 -27.37
C ASP A 174 15.13 -6.40 -28.54
N VAL A 175 15.60 -6.46 -29.76
CA VAL A 175 14.75 -6.54 -30.96
C VAL A 175 13.91 -7.83 -30.94
N PHE A 176 14.54 -8.98 -30.61
CA PHE A 176 13.82 -10.25 -30.49
C PHE A 176 12.69 -10.17 -29.45
N ILE A 177 12.99 -9.62 -28.28
CA ILE A 177 11.96 -9.46 -27.22
C ILE A 177 10.86 -8.51 -27.69
N ARG A 178 11.21 -7.40 -28.34
CA ARG A 178 10.24 -6.42 -28.85
C ARG A 178 9.28 -7.03 -29.88
N GLU A 179 9.80 -7.85 -30.81
CA GLU A 179 9.01 -8.47 -31.86
C GLU A 179 8.27 -9.74 -31.39
N SER A 180 8.66 -10.30 -30.24
CA SER A 180 8.00 -11.47 -29.65
C SER A 180 6.54 -11.18 -29.26
N TRP A 181 5.78 -12.25 -29.05
CA TRP A 181 4.42 -12.14 -28.53
C TRP A 181 4.39 -11.36 -27.19
N ASN A 182 5.37 -11.60 -26.31
CA ASN A 182 5.49 -10.86 -25.04
C ASN A 182 5.64 -9.36 -25.27
N GLY A 183 6.50 -8.95 -26.21
CA GLY A 183 6.78 -7.55 -26.52
C GLY A 183 5.65 -6.83 -27.22
N GLN A 184 4.85 -7.55 -28.04
CA GLN A 184 3.74 -6.93 -28.78
C GLN A 184 2.40 -7.06 -28.04
N THR A 185 2.13 -8.17 -27.40
CA THR A 185 0.80 -8.52 -26.89
C THR A 185 0.82 -8.98 -25.44
N GLY A 186 1.81 -9.75 -25.02
CA GLY A 186 1.83 -10.38 -23.68
C GLY A 186 1.73 -9.38 -22.52
N TRP A 187 2.51 -8.29 -22.55
CA TRP A 187 2.45 -7.25 -21.53
C TRP A 187 1.08 -6.58 -21.44
N ARG A 188 0.33 -6.49 -22.53
CA ARG A 188 -1.03 -5.94 -22.56
C ARG A 188 -2.00 -6.83 -21.79
N TRP A 189 -1.88 -8.16 -21.98
CA TRP A 189 -2.67 -9.13 -21.25
C TRP A 189 -2.41 -9.12 -19.75
N MET A 190 -1.19 -8.81 -19.32
CA MET A 190 -0.88 -8.62 -17.89
C MET A 190 -1.75 -7.50 -17.27
N PHE A 191 -1.92 -6.37 -17.98
CA PHE A 191 -2.83 -5.31 -17.55
C PHE A 191 -4.31 -5.66 -17.74
N TYR A 192 -4.70 -6.32 -18.85
CA TYR A 192 -6.09 -6.76 -19.03
C TYR A 192 -6.54 -7.74 -17.95
N ALA A 193 -5.67 -8.58 -17.45
CA ALA A 193 -5.98 -9.50 -16.37
C ALA A 193 -6.42 -8.77 -15.10
N CYS A 194 -5.91 -7.57 -14.82
CA CYS A 194 -6.37 -6.72 -13.72
C CYS A 194 -7.82 -6.22 -13.92
N ALA A 195 -8.27 -6.08 -15.15
CA ALA A 195 -9.63 -5.61 -15.43
C ALA A 195 -10.70 -6.59 -14.93
N ILE A 196 -10.39 -7.90 -14.86
CA ILE A 196 -11.33 -8.93 -14.41
C ILE A 196 -11.71 -8.71 -12.93
N PRO A 197 -10.77 -8.74 -11.96
CA PRO A 197 -11.11 -8.49 -10.57
C PRO A 197 -11.61 -7.05 -10.33
N SER A 198 -11.21 -6.08 -11.17
CA SER A 198 -11.71 -4.70 -11.09
C SER A 198 -13.18 -4.60 -11.48
N ALA A 199 -13.60 -5.27 -12.55
CA ALA A 199 -15.00 -5.35 -12.97
C ALA A 199 -15.86 -6.12 -11.94
N ILE A 200 -15.33 -7.19 -11.38
CA ILE A 200 -16.00 -7.91 -10.29
C ILE A 200 -16.19 -6.99 -9.08
N PHE A 201 -15.17 -6.25 -8.69
CA PHE A 201 -15.26 -5.27 -7.60
C PHE A 201 -16.32 -4.20 -7.92
N PHE A 202 -16.30 -3.63 -9.13
CA PHE A 202 -17.27 -2.65 -9.58
C PHE A 202 -18.71 -3.17 -9.41
N LEU A 203 -18.99 -4.41 -9.84
CA LEU A 203 -20.32 -5.02 -9.71
C LEU A 203 -20.67 -5.31 -8.24
N LEU A 204 -19.72 -5.81 -7.44
CA LEU A 204 -19.96 -6.14 -6.04
C LEU A 204 -20.18 -4.91 -5.16
N VAL A 205 -19.58 -3.76 -5.46
CA VAL A 205 -19.81 -2.52 -4.71
C VAL A 205 -21.27 -2.09 -4.74
N PHE A 206 -22.04 -2.42 -5.80
CA PHE A 206 -23.48 -2.14 -5.82
C PHE A 206 -24.24 -2.88 -4.69
N THR A 207 -23.75 -4.02 -4.24
CA THR A 207 -24.37 -4.80 -3.16
C THR A 207 -24.02 -4.26 -1.76
N LEU A 208 -22.98 -3.40 -1.65
CA LEU A 208 -22.61 -2.83 -0.37
C LEU A 208 -23.68 -1.87 0.14
N PRO A 209 -24.06 -1.96 1.44
CA PRO A 209 -24.78 -0.88 2.08
C PRO A 209 -23.88 0.35 2.24
N GLU A 210 -24.49 1.53 2.37
CA GLU A 210 -23.72 2.72 2.75
C GLU A 210 -23.29 2.62 4.22
N SER A 211 -22.20 3.31 4.58
CA SER A 211 -21.70 3.33 5.95
C SER A 211 -22.76 3.83 6.94
N PRO A 212 -23.11 3.05 7.98
CA PRO A 212 -24.04 3.49 9.00
C PRO A 212 -23.57 4.77 9.70
N ARG A 213 -22.27 4.90 9.95
CA ARG A 213 -21.68 6.09 10.59
C ARG A 213 -21.84 7.33 9.72
N TRP A 214 -21.61 7.21 8.43
CA TRP A 214 -21.82 8.32 7.50
C TRP A 214 -23.31 8.69 7.37
N LEU A 215 -24.19 7.71 7.27
CA LEU A 215 -25.63 7.95 7.18
C LEU A 215 -26.17 8.73 8.39
N ILE A 216 -25.70 8.39 9.59
CA ILE A 216 -26.07 9.10 10.82
C ILE A 216 -25.51 10.53 10.79
N LYS A 217 -24.23 10.72 10.38
CA LYS A 217 -23.60 12.04 10.21
C LYS A 217 -24.34 12.89 9.18
N ALA A 218 -24.85 12.26 8.11
CA ALA A 218 -25.61 12.92 7.05
C ALA A 218 -27.09 13.19 7.41
N GLY A 219 -27.51 12.93 8.65
CA GLY A 219 -28.89 13.16 9.08
C GLY A 219 -29.90 12.13 8.58
N GLN A 220 -29.45 10.94 8.18
CA GLN A 220 -30.29 9.84 7.65
C GLN A 220 -30.22 8.57 8.53
N PRO A 221 -30.47 8.64 9.85
CA PRO A 221 -30.28 7.51 10.76
C PRO A 221 -31.20 6.32 10.43
N GLU A 222 -32.37 6.57 9.86
CA GLU A 222 -33.33 5.52 9.47
C GLU A 222 -32.74 4.57 8.41
N LYS A 223 -31.90 5.09 7.49
CA LYS A 223 -31.23 4.27 6.49
C LYS A 223 -30.06 3.47 7.06
N ALA A 224 -29.50 3.85 8.21
CA ALA A 224 -28.46 3.11 8.90
C ALA A 224 -28.99 1.86 9.63
N LEU A 225 -30.22 1.95 10.14
CA LEU A 225 -30.84 0.92 10.97
C LEU A 225 -30.85 -0.48 10.34
N PRO A 226 -31.27 -0.65 9.06
CA PRO A 226 -31.29 -1.98 8.44
C PRO A 226 -29.90 -2.63 8.36
N THR A 227 -28.86 -1.84 8.11
CA THR A 227 -27.49 -2.36 8.05
C THR A 227 -27.00 -2.78 9.43
N LEU A 228 -27.21 -1.97 10.46
CA LEU A 228 -26.86 -2.29 11.84
C LEU A 228 -27.64 -3.50 12.35
N SER A 229 -28.93 -3.61 12.03
CA SER A 229 -29.77 -4.77 12.40
C SER A 229 -29.27 -6.06 11.73
N LYS A 230 -28.84 -6.02 10.49
CA LYS A 230 -28.24 -7.18 9.81
C LYS A 230 -26.90 -7.60 10.44
N ILE A 231 -26.15 -6.66 11.03
CA ILE A 231 -24.87 -6.94 11.69
C ILE A 231 -25.07 -7.58 13.07
N GLY A 232 -25.99 -7.08 13.90
CA GLY A 232 -26.06 -7.52 15.30
C GLY A 232 -27.46 -7.59 15.89
N GLY A 233 -28.51 -7.53 15.05
CA GLY A 233 -29.92 -7.53 15.50
C GLY A 233 -30.41 -6.14 15.94
N GLU A 234 -31.69 -6.03 16.24
CA GLU A 234 -32.33 -4.73 16.50
C GLU A 234 -31.81 -4.05 17.78
N CYS A 235 -31.59 -4.79 18.86
CA CYS A 235 -31.04 -4.24 20.10
C CYS A 235 -29.65 -3.64 19.87
N TYR A 236 -28.77 -4.36 19.17
CA TYR A 236 -27.45 -3.88 18.77
C TYR A 236 -27.56 -2.60 17.92
N ALA A 237 -28.47 -2.59 16.95
CA ALA A 237 -28.63 -1.46 16.03
C ALA A 237 -29.03 -0.19 16.76
N GLN A 238 -29.94 -0.27 17.74
CA GLN A 238 -30.37 0.88 18.53
C GLN A 238 -29.25 1.39 19.46
N GLU A 239 -28.53 0.47 20.11
CA GLU A 239 -27.39 0.82 20.97
C GLU A 239 -26.27 1.45 20.19
N GLU A 240 -25.85 0.83 19.07
CA GLU A 240 -24.75 1.34 18.24
C GLU A 240 -25.13 2.68 17.57
N MET A 241 -26.39 2.85 17.17
CA MET A 241 -26.87 4.14 16.67
C MET A 241 -26.76 5.26 17.72
N LYS A 242 -27.08 4.93 18.98
CA LYS A 242 -26.92 5.87 20.10
C LYS A 242 -25.45 6.21 20.34
N ASN A 243 -24.57 5.20 20.32
CA ASN A 243 -23.12 5.36 20.50
C ASN A 243 -22.52 6.22 19.38
N ILE A 244 -22.90 5.98 18.13
CA ILE A 244 -22.43 6.79 16.99
C ILE A 244 -22.90 8.24 17.11
N LYS A 245 -24.17 8.47 17.47
CA LYS A 245 -24.69 9.84 17.70
C LYS A 245 -23.94 10.58 18.82
N ALA A 246 -23.67 9.90 19.94
CA ALA A 246 -22.90 10.47 21.04
C ALA A 246 -21.50 10.88 20.57
N THR A 247 -20.79 9.97 19.89
CA THR A 247 -19.46 10.25 19.36
C THR A 247 -19.43 11.40 18.35
N LEU A 248 -20.47 11.54 17.52
CA LEU A 248 -20.56 12.63 16.53
C LEU A 248 -20.85 13.99 17.18
N ASN A 249 -21.59 14.01 18.28
CA ASN A 249 -21.84 15.25 19.02
C ASN A 249 -20.58 15.78 19.73
N ASP A 250 -19.69 14.86 20.14
CA ASP A 250 -18.39 15.23 20.74
C ASP A 250 -17.37 15.70 19.70
N VAL A 251 -17.54 15.34 18.42
CA VAL A 251 -16.64 15.70 17.30
C VAL A 251 -17.27 16.84 16.48
N THR A 252 -17.59 17.96 17.11
CA THR A 252 -18.08 19.17 16.42
C THR A 252 -16.99 20.01 15.77
N GLU A 253 -15.73 19.65 15.92
CA GLU A 253 -14.62 20.39 15.31
C GLU A 253 -14.30 19.85 13.93
N LYS A 254 -14.45 20.72 12.92
CA LYS A 254 -13.86 20.52 11.57
C LYS A 254 -12.38 20.24 11.73
N VAL A 255 -11.85 19.33 10.93
CA VAL A 255 -10.41 19.07 10.88
C VAL A 255 -9.69 20.39 10.64
N ASP A 256 -9.12 20.97 11.70
CA ASP A 256 -8.43 22.25 11.62
C ASP A 256 -6.93 22.02 11.34
N PHE A 257 -6.57 22.14 10.07
CA PHE A 257 -5.17 22.05 9.63
C PHE A 257 -4.28 23.13 10.27
N LYS A 258 -4.84 24.22 10.77
CA LYS A 258 -4.09 25.27 11.46
C LYS A 258 -3.52 24.78 12.79
N LEU A 259 -4.19 23.83 13.44
CA LEU A 259 -3.70 23.22 14.68
C LEU A 259 -2.38 22.46 14.46
N LEU A 260 -2.12 21.94 13.24
CA LEU A 260 -0.86 21.27 12.91
C LEU A 260 0.35 22.21 13.02
N ILE A 261 0.16 23.50 12.81
CA ILE A 261 1.26 24.50 12.83
C ILE A 261 1.60 24.90 14.27
N HIS A 262 0.76 24.54 15.24
CA HIS A 262 0.97 24.92 16.64
C HIS A 262 2.24 24.25 17.20
N SER A 263 3.09 25.03 17.89
CA SER A 263 4.38 24.56 18.43
C SER A 263 4.27 23.31 19.29
N LYS A 264 3.18 23.16 20.02
CA LYS A 264 2.85 22.02 20.88
C LYS A 264 2.90 20.67 20.13
N TYR A 265 2.44 20.61 18.86
CA TYR A 265 2.36 19.37 18.10
C TYR A 265 3.53 19.14 17.16
N ARG A 266 4.45 20.13 17.03
CA ARG A 266 5.56 20.09 16.08
C ARG A 266 6.43 18.84 16.19
N LYS A 267 6.75 18.42 17.42
CA LYS A 267 7.60 17.25 17.66
C LYS A 267 6.95 15.96 17.15
N VAL A 268 5.69 15.74 17.49
CA VAL A 268 4.97 14.53 17.11
C VAL A 268 4.72 14.47 15.61
N LEU A 269 4.44 15.63 14.97
CA LEU A 269 4.31 15.73 13.52
C LEU A 269 5.62 15.42 12.81
N ILE A 270 6.76 15.94 13.28
CA ILE A 270 8.07 15.62 12.69
C ILE A 270 8.34 14.13 12.81
N ILE A 271 8.06 13.50 13.95
CA ILE A 271 8.23 12.05 14.11
C ILE A 271 7.36 11.30 13.10
N GLY A 272 6.07 11.63 12.98
CA GLY A 272 5.16 10.99 12.05
C GLY A 272 5.56 11.15 10.59
N VAL A 273 5.92 12.36 10.18
CA VAL A 273 6.37 12.66 8.81
C VAL A 273 7.67 11.91 8.48
N VAL A 274 8.65 11.94 9.38
CA VAL A 274 9.93 11.23 9.16
C VAL A 274 9.70 9.72 9.07
N LEU A 275 8.82 9.14 9.89
CA LEU A 275 8.48 7.71 9.81
C LEU A 275 7.76 7.37 8.50
N ALA A 276 6.86 8.22 8.02
CA ALA A 276 6.16 8.05 6.75
C ALA A 276 7.15 8.09 5.55
N VAL A 277 8.06 9.06 5.54
CA VAL A 277 9.13 9.16 4.53
C VAL A 277 10.06 7.95 4.62
N PHE A 278 10.51 7.60 5.81
CA PHE A 278 11.43 6.48 6.05
C PHE A 278 10.85 5.15 5.57
N GLN A 279 9.57 4.90 5.84
CA GLN A 279 8.88 3.68 5.40
C GLN A 279 8.94 3.49 3.87
N GLN A 280 8.96 4.57 3.11
CA GLN A 280 9.14 4.53 1.66
C GLN A 280 10.62 4.47 1.27
N TRP A 281 11.43 5.36 1.83
CA TRP A 281 12.84 5.52 1.45
C TRP A 281 13.75 4.42 2.01
N CYS A 282 13.25 3.51 2.83
CA CYS A 282 13.97 2.29 3.18
C CYS A 282 14.29 1.40 1.95
N GLY A 283 13.83 1.75 0.76
CA GLY A 283 14.23 1.13 -0.50
C GLY A 283 13.46 -0.12 -0.90
N ILE A 284 12.52 -0.63 -0.08
CA ILE A 284 11.83 -1.89 -0.37
C ILE A 284 10.96 -1.82 -1.62
N ASN A 285 10.31 -0.67 -1.86
CA ASN A 285 9.46 -0.50 -3.03
C ASN A 285 10.23 -0.56 -4.34
N THR A 286 11.53 -0.24 -4.33
CA THR A 286 12.38 -0.41 -5.51
C THR A 286 12.61 -1.89 -5.82
N ILE A 287 12.69 -2.75 -4.80
CA ILE A 287 12.80 -4.19 -5.01
C ILE A 287 11.55 -4.74 -5.71
N PHE A 288 10.36 -4.28 -5.36
CA PHE A 288 9.13 -4.73 -6.01
C PHE A 288 8.94 -4.14 -7.42
N ASN A 289 9.24 -2.86 -7.60
CA ASN A 289 8.98 -2.15 -8.85
C ASN A 289 10.06 -2.38 -9.91
N TYR A 290 11.30 -2.59 -9.47
CA TYR A 290 12.47 -2.74 -10.32
C TYR A 290 13.18 -4.10 -10.12
N ALA A 291 12.40 -5.12 -9.74
CA ALA A 291 12.89 -6.48 -9.56
C ALA A 291 13.57 -7.03 -10.84
N ASP A 292 13.05 -6.65 -12.01
CA ASP A 292 13.64 -6.98 -13.31
C ASP A 292 15.10 -6.52 -13.42
N GLU A 293 15.38 -5.26 -13.12
CA GLU A 293 16.75 -4.72 -13.17
C GLU A 293 17.66 -5.37 -12.14
N ILE A 294 17.15 -5.62 -10.93
CA ILE A 294 17.91 -6.21 -9.83
C ILE A 294 18.30 -7.66 -10.18
N PHE A 295 17.35 -8.45 -10.67
CA PHE A 295 17.62 -9.85 -11.00
C PHE A 295 18.39 -10.01 -12.31
N THR A 296 18.18 -9.14 -13.29
CA THR A 296 19.02 -9.10 -14.50
C THR A 296 20.47 -8.75 -14.16
N ALA A 297 20.70 -7.76 -13.26
CA ALA A 297 22.04 -7.46 -12.76
C ALA A 297 22.66 -8.63 -11.97
N ALA A 298 21.83 -9.46 -11.33
CA ALA A 298 22.24 -10.71 -10.68
C ALA A 298 22.49 -11.86 -11.65
N GLY A 299 22.33 -11.65 -12.98
CA GLY A 299 22.62 -12.63 -14.03
C GLY A 299 21.47 -13.57 -14.37
N TYR A 300 20.25 -13.27 -13.94
CA TYR A 300 19.07 -14.05 -14.33
C TYR A 300 18.52 -13.58 -15.68
N GLY A 301 18.06 -14.53 -16.50
CA GLY A 301 17.30 -14.23 -17.70
C GLY A 301 15.88 -13.71 -17.38
N VAL A 302 15.17 -13.22 -18.40
CA VAL A 302 13.83 -12.61 -18.21
C VAL A 302 12.84 -13.60 -17.59
N SER A 303 12.82 -14.86 -18.04
CA SER A 303 11.90 -15.88 -17.51
C SER A 303 12.21 -16.24 -16.06
N ASP A 304 13.48 -16.40 -15.70
CA ASP A 304 13.90 -16.69 -14.33
C ASP A 304 13.63 -15.50 -13.41
N THR A 305 13.77 -14.30 -13.94
CA THR A 305 13.41 -13.06 -13.23
C THR A 305 11.93 -13.04 -12.84
N LEU A 306 11.02 -13.35 -13.76
CA LEU A 306 9.58 -13.43 -13.45
C LEU A 306 9.28 -14.50 -12.38
N PHE A 307 9.95 -15.65 -12.44
CA PHE A 307 9.82 -16.68 -11.41
C PHE A 307 10.35 -16.21 -10.04
N ASN A 308 11.51 -15.55 -10.00
CA ASN A 308 12.07 -14.99 -8.77
C ASN A 308 11.16 -13.90 -8.16
N ILE A 309 10.48 -13.12 -9.01
CA ILE A 309 9.49 -12.14 -8.56
C ILE A 309 8.33 -12.84 -7.81
N VAL A 310 7.85 -14.00 -8.27
CA VAL A 310 6.83 -14.78 -7.55
C VAL A 310 7.34 -15.28 -6.20
N ILE A 311 8.61 -15.69 -6.12
CA ILE A 311 9.24 -16.06 -4.83
C ILE A 311 9.20 -14.86 -3.86
N THR A 312 9.54 -13.65 -4.34
CA THR A 312 9.51 -12.44 -3.48
C THR A 312 8.12 -12.14 -2.95
N GLY A 313 7.07 -12.27 -3.76
CA GLY A 313 5.69 -12.09 -3.33
C GLY A 313 5.22 -13.16 -2.36
N SER A 314 5.62 -14.42 -2.56
CA SER A 314 5.30 -15.51 -1.65
C SER A 314 5.89 -15.28 -0.26
N VAL A 315 7.15 -14.84 -0.21
CA VAL A 315 7.82 -14.49 1.06
C VAL A 315 7.14 -13.29 1.72
N ASN A 316 6.79 -12.26 0.93
CA ASN A 316 6.06 -11.11 1.45
C ASN A 316 4.73 -11.53 2.10
N LEU A 317 3.96 -12.41 1.47
CA LEU A 317 2.70 -12.94 2.02
C LEU A 317 2.94 -13.71 3.32
N ILE A 318 3.87 -14.66 3.33
CA ILE A 318 4.17 -15.49 4.51
C ILE A 318 4.59 -14.62 5.70
N PHE A 319 5.52 -13.70 5.49
CA PHE A 319 6.03 -12.85 6.57
C PHE A 319 5.02 -11.78 7.02
N THR A 320 4.13 -11.31 6.14
CA THR A 320 3.00 -10.47 6.53
C THR A 320 2.03 -11.23 7.44
N LEU A 321 1.73 -12.51 7.13
CA LEU A 321 0.93 -13.36 8.01
C LEU A 321 1.59 -13.52 9.39
N ILE A 322 2.89 -13.81 9.44
CA ILE A 322 3.63 -13.91 10.69
C ILE A 322 3.58 -12.59 11.47
N ALA A 323 3.71 -11.45 10.77
CA ALA A 323 3.64 -10.13 11.39
C ALA A 323 2.32 -9.90 12.13
N MET A 324 1.19 -10.29 11.55
CA MET A 324 -0.13 -10.14 12.18
C MET A 324 -0.24 -10.81 13.56
N PHE A 325 0.54 -11.87 13.80
CA PHE A 325 0.57 -12.56 15.10
C PHE A 325 1.68 -12.07 16.04
N THR A 326 2.68 -11.36 15.52
CA THR A 326 3.87 -10.98 16.31
C THR A 326 3.87 -9.53 16.78
N VAL A 327 3.17 -8.64 16.05
CA VAL A 327 3.13 -7.19 16.34
C VAL A 327 2.75 -6.89 17.79
N ASP A 328 1.70 -7.55 18.30
CA ASP A 328 1.24 -7.31 19.67
C ASP A 328 2.14 -7.93 20.75
N LYS A 329 2.96 -8.93 20.37
CA LYS A 329 3.86 -9.60 21.32
C LYS A 329 5.18 -8.87 21.51
N TRP A 330 5.79 -8.35 20.45
CA TRP A 330 7.14 -7.79 20.48
C TRP A 330 7.22 -6.30 20.79
N GLY A 331 6.16 -5.55 20.52
CA GLY A 331 6.12 -4.09 20.67
C GLY A 331 6.54 -3.35 19.40
N ARG A 332 6.02 -2.12 19.28
CA ARG A 332 6.11 -1.36 18.03
C ARG A 332 7.54 -0.83 17.79
N LYS A 333 8.13 -0.21 18.81
CA LYS A 333 9.49 0.34 18.71
C LYS A 333 10.53 -0.74 18.41
N LYS A 334 10.45 -1.88 19.10
CA LYS A 334 11.42 -2.99 18.92
C LYS A 334 11.38 -3.53 17.49
N LEU A 335 10.17 -3.71 16.93
CA LEU A 335 10.01 -4.18 15.54
C LEU A 335 10.51 -3.16 14.51
N MET A 336 10.25 -1.87 14.72
CA MET A 336 10.78 -0.81 13.85
C MET A 336 12.31 -0.76 13.87
N VAL A 337 12.92 -0.86 15.05
CA VAL A 337 14.39 -0.89 15.22
C VAL A 337 14.98 -2.14 14.54
N PHE A 338 14.36 -3.31 14.74
CA PHE A 338 14.76 -4.55 14.08
C PHE A 338 14.68 -4.43 12.56
N GLY A 339 13.57 -3.87 12.02
CA GLY A 339 13.40 -3.66 10.59
C GLY A 339 14.44 -2.71 10.01
N ALA A 340 14.68 -1.58 10.65
CA ALA A 340 15.64 -0.58 10.16
C ALA A 340 17.07 -1.12 10.12
N ILE A 341 17.54 -1.74 11.20
CA ILE A 341 18.91 -2.28 11.23
C ILE A 341 19.05 -3.53 10.37
N GLY A 342 18.03 -4.39 10.34
CA GLY A 342 18.03 -5.60 9.51
C GLY A 342 18.11 -5.27 8.03
N LEU A 343 17.31 -4.29 7.55
CA LEU A 343 17.39 -3.81 6.17
C LEU A 343 18.74 -3.15 5.88
N ALA A 344 19.29 -2.35 6.79
CA ALA A 344 20.60 -1.74 6.59
C ALA A 344 21.68 -2.81 6.36
N ILE A 345 21.70 -3.85 7.18
CA ILE A 345 22.64 -4.97 7.06
C ILE A 345 22.45 -5.69 5.73
N VAL A 346 21.21 -6.05 5.38
CA VAL A 346 20.91 -6.75 4.12
C VAL A 346 21.32 -5.91 2.92
N TYR A 347 21.06 -4.61 2.91
CA TYR A 347 21.44 -3.74 1.79
C TYR A 347 22.96 -3.53 1.68
N ILE A 348 23.69 -3.52 2.79
CA ILE A 348 25.15 -3.56 2.74
C ILE A 348 25.61 -4.82 2.03
N PHE A 349 25.03 -5.98 2.36
CA PHE A 349 25.40 -7.25 1.72
C PHE A 349 24.95 -7.31 0.25
N ILE A 350 23.76 -6.80 -0.11
CA ILE A 350 23.31 -6.73 -1.52
C ILE A 350 24.25 -5.83 -2.31
N GLY A 351 24.57 -4.62 -1.80
CA GLY A 351 25.52 -3.73 -2.45
C GLY A 351 26.90 -4.36 -2.63
N SER A 352 27.39 -5.05 -1.58
CA SER A 352 28.66 -5.77 -1.66
C SER A 352 28.61 -6.95 -2.65
N ALA A 353 27.50 -7.68 -2.70
CA ALA A 353 27.31 -8.76 -3.66
C ALA A 353 27.42 -8.24 -5.12
N PHE A 354 26.78 -7.11 -5.43
CA PHE A 354 26.91 -6.48 -6.75
C PHE A 354 28.31 -5.93 -6.99
N TYR A 355 28.97 -5.36 -5.98
CA TYR A 355 30.34 -4.87 -6.12
C TYR A 355 31.35 -5.97 -6.42
N PHE A 356 31.20 -7.15 -5.81
CA PHE A 356 32.04 -8.33 -6.07
C PHE A 356 31.48 -9.22 -7.20
N GLU A 357 30.52 -8.73 -7.98
CA GLU A 357 29.90 -9.42 -9.11
C GLU A 357 29.33 -10.81 -8.78
N LEU A 358 28.89 -11.00 -7.52
CA LEU A 358 28.18 -12.21 -7.11
C LEU A 358 26.82 -12.30 -7.84
N LYS A 359 26.49 -13.50 -8.33
CA LYS A 359 25.31 -13.75 -9.15
C LYS A 359 24.43 -14.86 -8.57
N GLY A 360 23.24 -14.97 -9.11
CA GLY A 360 22.34 -16.09 -8.86
C GLY A 360 21.77 -16.11 -7.45
N ILE A 361 21.73 -17.29 -6.86
CA ILE A 361 21.01 -17.58 -5.59
C ILE A 361 21.47 -16.72 -4.41
N ALA A 362 22.70 -16.24 -4.40
CA ALA A 362 23.22 -15.39 -3.33
C ALA A 362 22.47 -14.05 -3.27
N VAL A 363 22.31 -13.39 -4.43
CA VAL A 363 21.56 -12.12 -4.52
C VAL A 363 20.09 -12.35 -4.23
N LEU A 364 19.48 -13.40 -4.79
CA LEU A 364 18.09 -13.76 -4.53
C LEU A 364 17.83 -13.96 -3.04
N SER A 365 18.68 -14.70 -2.33
CA SER A 365 18.54 -14.96 -0.91
C SER A 365 18.58 -13.68 -0.07
N LEU A 366 19.47 -12.74 -0.41
CA LEU A 366 19.57 -11.45 0.25
C LEU A 366 18.32 -10.58 0.00
N VAL A 367 17.85 -10.52 -1.25
CA VAL A 367 16.65 -9.78 -1.63
C VAL A 367 15.42 -10.31 -0.87
N VAL A 368 15.24 -11.64 -0.86
CA VAL A 368 14.15 -12.32 -0.15
C VAL A 368 14.22 -12.07 1.36
N SER A 369 15.42 -12.08 1.94
CA SER A 369 15.64 -11.75 3.36
C SER A 369 15.22 -10.31 3.67
N GLY A 370 15.56 -9.35 2.80
CA GLY A 370 15.14 -7.96 2.95
C GLY A 370 13.62 -7.81 2.93
N ILE A 371 12.94 -8.48 2.01
CA ILE A 371 11.47 -8.48 1.93
C ILE A 371 10.86 -9.08 3.19
N GLY A 372 11.37 -10.20 3.68
CA GLY A 372 10.89 -10.84 4.91
C GLY A 372 11.05 -9.92 6.14
N ILE A 373 12.20 -9.27 6.31
CA ILE A 373 12.44 -8.31 7.39
C ILE A 373 11.46 -7.14 7.32
N TYR A 374 11.27 -6.56 6.14
CA TYR A 374 10.34 -5.45 5.92
C TYR A 374 8.89 -5.84 6.21
N ALA A 375 8.44 -6.98 5.66
CA ALA A 375 7.08 -7.46 5.82
C ALA A 375 6.72 -7.76 7.28
N MET A 376 7.70 -8.24 8.08
CA MET A 376 7.50 -8.48 9.51
C MET A 376 7.53 -7.22 10.37
N SER A 377 8.09 -6.12 9.88
CA SER A 377 8.42 -4.97 10.71
C SER A 377 7.81 -3.66 10.17
N LEU A 378 8.50 -2.99 9.25
CA LEU A 378 8.16 -1.64 8.80
C LEU A 378 6.81 -1.57 8.09
N ALA A 379 6.42 -2.60 7.33
CA ALA A 379 5.19 -2.58 6.56
C ALA A 379 3.93 -2.38 7.43
N PRO A 380 3.63 -3.24 8.41
CA PRO A 380 2.46 -3.08 9.26
C PRO A 380 2.63 -2.04 10.36
N ILE A 381 3.84 -1.92 10.93
CA ILE A 381 4.07 -1.16 12.15
C ILE A 381 4.00 0.35 11.92
N THR A 382 4.44 0.85 10.78
CA THR A 382 4.41 2.29 10.50
C THR A 382 2.99 2.85 10.61
N TRP A 383 2.00 2.18 10.04
CA TRP A 383 0.61 2.61 10.11
C TRP A 383 0.03 2.55 11.52
N VAL A 384 0.39 1.51 12.28
CA VAL A 384 -0.01 1.37 13.68
C VAL A 384 0.57 2.52 14.49
N ILE A 385 1.87 2.78 14.39
CA ILE A 385 2.52 3.86 15.11
C ILE A 385 1.92 5.22 14.75
N LEU A 386 1.75 5.52 13.46
CA LEU A 386 1.15 6.80 13.04
C LEU A 386 -0.24 7.01 13.66
N SER A 387 -1.04 5.96 13.79
CA SER A 387 -2.36 6.04 14.43
C SER A 387 -2.29 6.20 15.95
N GLU A 388 -1.22 5.72 16.60
CA GLU A 388 -1.05 5.74 18.06
C GLU A 388 -0.35 7.01 18.57
N ILE A 389 0.59 7.59 17.81
CA ILE A 389 1.36 8.76 18.27
C ILE A 389 0.63 10.10 18.11
N PHE A 390 -0.32 10.20 17.18
CA PHE A 390 -1.01 11.46 16.95
C PHE A 390 -2.11 11.71 17.98
N PRO A 391 -2.08 12.86 18.69
CA PRO A 391 -3.12 13.28 19.62
C PRO A 391 -4.52 13.31 18.99
N ASN A 392 -5.53 12.99 19.77
CA ASN A 392 -6.92 12.90 19.29
C ASN A 392 -7.37 14.16 18.53
N GLN A 393 -7.00 15.35 19.04
CA GLN A 393 -7.40 16.65 18.46
C GLN A 393 -6.90 16.85 17.02
N ILE A 394 -5.71 16.35 16.69
CA ILE A 394 -5.08 16.57 15.38
C ILE A 394 -4.97 15.29 14.56
N ARG A 395 -5.38 14.13 15.09
CA ARG A 395 -5.11 12.81 14.48
C ARG A 395 -5.55 12.73 13.03
N GLY A 396 -6.76 13.18 12.71
CA GLY A 396 -7.28 13.16 11.33
C GLY A 396 -6.41 13.97 10.35
N ALA A 397 -6.08 15.22 10.73
CA ALA A 397 -5.24 16.09 9.92
C ALA A 397 -3.80 15.57 9.82
N ALA A 398 -3.23 15.07 10.92
CA ALA A 398 -1.87 14.54 10.97
C ALA A 398 -1.72 13.25 10.15
N MET A 399 -2.71 12.35 10.21
CA MET A 399 -2.74 11.14 9.37
C MET A 399 -2.86 11.49 7.89
N ALA A 400 -3.70 12.46 7.52
CA ALA A 400 -3.83 12.91 6.14
C ALA A 400 -2.50 13.51 5.63
N LEU A 401 -1.84 14.36 6.43
CA LEU A 401 -0.54 14.91 6.11
C LEU A 401 0.53 13.81 5.96
N ALA A 402 0.60 12.88 6.91
CA ALA A 402 1.56 11.76 6.87
C ALA A 402 1.35 10.89 5.62
N THR A 403 0.11 10.58 5.28
CA THR A 403 -0.23 9.81 4.07
C THR A 403 0.13 10.58 2.79
N PHE A 404 -0.16 11.87 2.74
CA PHE A 404 0.21 12.72 1.60
C PHE A 404 1.73 12.74 1.38
N VAL A 405 2.48 12.98 2.46
CA VAL A 405 3.96 12.98 2.42
C VAL A 405 4.51 11.60 2.05
N LEU A 406 3.89 10.53 2.53
CA LEU A 406 4.25 9.15 2.19
C LEU A 406 4.15 8.91 0.68
N TRP A 407 3.05 9.33 0.03
CA TRP A 407 2.88 9.17 -1.41
C TRP A 407 3.89 10.00 -2.20
N ILE A 408 4.20 11.24 -1.76
CA ILE A 408 5.27 12.06 -2.36
C ILE A 408 6.62 11.36 -2.20
N ALA A 409 6.94 10.86 -1.03
CA ALA A 409 8.19 10.15 -0.78
C ALA A 409 8.31 8.88 -1.65
N CYS A 410 7.20 8.16 -1.83
CA CYS A 410 7.13 7.01 -2.73
C CYS A 410 7.38 7.40 -4.20
N PHE A 411 6.77 8.50 -4.66
CA PHE A 411 7.00 9.03 -6.00
C PHE A 411 8.48 9.38 -6.21
N ILE A 412 9.07 10.15 -5.28
CA ILE A 412 10.48 10.55 -5.37
C ILE A 412 11.39 9.31 -5.41
N LEU A 413 11.17 8.33 -4.52
CA LEU A 413 11.95 7.10 -4.50
C LEU A 413 11.87 6.36 -5.84
N THR A 414 10.65 6.12 -6.31
CA THR A 414 10.41 5.34 -7.54
C THR A 414 10.97 6.06 -8.77
N TYR A 415 10.79 7.39 -8.85
CA TYR A 415 11.31 8.21 -9.95
C TYR A 415 12.84 8.28 -9.96
N THR A 416 13.47 8.38 -8.80
CA THR A 416 14.93 8.57 -8.70
C THR A 416 15.72 7.26 -8.83
N PHE A 417 15.12 6.10 -8.64
CA PHE A 417 15.83 4.82 -8.67
C PHE A 417 16.57 4.56 -10.00
N PRO A 418 15.97 4.66 -11.20
CA PRO A 418 16.70 4.41 -12.45
C PRO A 418 17.86 5.39 -12.65
N ILE A 419 17.71 6.63 -12.17
CA ILE A 419 18.73 7.67 -12.24
C ILE A 419 19.90 7.32 -11.32
N LEU A 420 19.60 6.92 -10.07
CA LEU A 420 20.62 6.49 -9.11
C LEU A 420 21.33 5.22 -9.60
N ASN A 421 20.57 4.25 -10.10
CA ASN A 421 21.12 2.99 -10.60
C ASN A 421 22.05 3.21 -11.81
N LYS A 422 21.68 4.13 -12.71
CA LYS A 422 22.54 4.49 -13.86
C LYS A 422 23.80 5.25 -13.42
N GLY A 423 23.72 6.09 -12.37
CA GLY A 423 24.85 6.92 -11.90
C GLY A 423 25.80 6.21 -10.95
N LEU A 424 25.27 5.40 -10.02
CA LEU A 424 26.03 4.76 -8.94
C LEU A 424 26.18 3.25 -9.13
N GLY A 425 25.50 2.67 -10.12
CA GLY A 425 25.34 1.23 -10.27
C GLY A 425 24.46 0.60 -9.18
N ALA A 426 24.17 -0.69 -9.32
CA ALA A 426 23.35 -1.42 -8.34
C ALA A 426 24.01 -1.40 -6.94
N ALA A 427 25.31 -1.62 -6.85
CA ALA A 427 26.05 -1.61 -5.59
C ALA A 427 25.89 -0.29 -4.84
N GLY A 428 26.20 0.83 -5.49
CA GLY A 428 26.09 2.16 -4.90
C GLY A 428 24.68 2.52 -4.48
N THR A 429 23.69 2.15 -5.28
CA THR A 429 22.28 2.39 -4.98
C THR A 429 21.81 1.67 -3.71
N PHE A 430 22.17 0.39 -3.53
CA PHE A 430 21.84 -0.32 -2.31
C PHE A 430 22.59 0.20 -1.08
N TRP A 431 23.83 0.66 -1.23
CA TRP A 431 24.53 1.31 -0.12
C TRP A 431 23.89 2.65 0.29
N VAL A 432 23.35 3.43 -0.65
CA VAL A 432 22.56 4.62 -0.31
C VAL A 432 21.32 4.22 0.52
N TYR A 433 20.58 3.17 0.14
CA TYR A 433 19.45 2.70 0.94
C TYR A 433 19.88 2.14 2.30
N ALA A 434 21.04 1.51 2.40
CA ALA A 434 21.62 1.10 3.68
C ALA A 434 21.85 2.31 4.61
N LEU A 435 22.41 3.41 4.08
CA LEU A 435 22.60 4.65 4.84
C LEU A 435 21.28 5.26 5.31
N VAL A 436 20.24 5.26 4.45
CA VAL A 436 18.89 5.71 4.83
C VAL A 436 18.32 4.83 5.96
N CYS A 437 18.52 3.51 5.88
CA CYS A 437 18.07 2.59 6.93
C CYS A 437 18.84 2.80 8.25
N LEU A 438 20.14 3.07 8.21
CA LEU A 438 20.92 3.44 9.39
C LEU A 438 20.45 4.75 10.01
N PHE A 439 20.19 5.76 9.20
CA PHE A 439 19.57 7.01 9.68
C PHE A 439 18.23 6.73 10.36
N GLY A 440 17.36 5.95 9.72
CA GLY A 440 16.08 5.53 10.28
C GLY A 440 16.22 4.80 11.62
N PHE A 441 17.20 3.89 11.74
CA PHE A 441 17.52 3.18 12.98
C PHE A 441 17.84 4.16 14.11
N PHE A 442 18.78 5.09 13.92
CA PHE A 442 19.15 6.06 14.94
C PHE A 442 17.99 7.00 15.28
N PHE A 443 17.23 7.44 14.27
CA PHE A 443 16.07 8.30 14.48
C PHE A 443 15.00 7.62 15.33
N ILE A 444 14.62 6.38 14.99
CA ILE A 444 13.61 5.59 15.71
C ILE A 444 14.07 5.33 17.14
N ARG A 445 15.33 4.90 17.31
CA ARG A 445 15.88 4.63 18.64
C ARG A 445 15.82 5.83 19.56
N LYS A 446 16.12 7.03 19.04
CA LYS A 446 16.18 8.28 19.82
C LYS A 446 14.81 8.91 20.07
N ASN A 447 13.92 8.94 19.06
CA ASN A 447 12.73 9.80 19.08
C ASN A 447 11.42 9.05 19.29
N LEU A 448 11.33 7.75 18.91
CA LEU A 448 10.10 7.00 19.03
C LEU A 448 9.97 6.39 20.42
N PRO A 449 8.88 6.66 21.18
CA PRO A 449 8.56 5.93 22.41
C PRO A 449 8.04 4.52 22.08
N GLU A 450 8.07 3.61 23.06
CA GLU A 450 7.33 2.36 22.93
C GLU A 450 5.85 2.62 23.25
N THR A 451 4.97 2.22 22.34
CA THR A 451 3.52 2.46 22.45
C THR A 451 2.76 1.24 22.96
N LYS A 452 3.39 0.05 22.95
CA LYS A 452 2.77 -1.18 23.42
C LYS A 452 2.28 -1.07 24.87
N GLY A 453 0.99 -1.35 25.09
CA GLY A 453 0.39 -1.41 26.43
C GLY A 453 0.15 -0.05 27.07
N LYS A 454 0.37 1.06 26.35
CA LYS A 454 0.06 2.41 26.81
C LYS A 454 -1.27 2.89 26.22
N SER A 455 -1.99 3.70 26.98
CA SER A 455 -3.14 4.43 26.46
C SER A 455 -2.70 5.57 25.54
N LEU A 456 -3.61 6.05 24.69
CA LEU A 456 -3.32 7.15 23.78
C LEU A 456 -2.98 8.45 24.54
N GLU A 457 -3.60 8.65 25.69
CA GLU A 457 -3.38 9.79 26.59
C GLU A 457 -1.98 9.73 27.23
N GLU A 458 -1.51 8.55 27.61
CA GLU A 458 -0.15 8.35 28.12
C GLU A 458 0.89 8.65 27.04
N ILE A 459 0.67 8.18 25.80
CA ILE A 459 1.56 8.46 24.66
C ILE A 459 1.57 9.96 24.35
N GLU A 460 0.40 10.61 24.37
CA GLU A 460 0.27 12.06 24.15
C GLU A 460 1.06 12.83 25.21
N SER A 461 0.94 12.48 26.48
CA SER A 461 1.66 13.14 27.58
C SER A 461 3.18 13.04 27.49
N GLU A 462 3.71 11.96 26.89
CA GLU A 462 5.16 11.79 26.67
C GLU A 462 5.69 12.61 25.47
N LEU A 463 4.88 12.77 24.44
CA LEU A 463 5.29 13.37 23.17
C LEU A 463 4.97 14.86 23.06
N VAL A 464 3.87 15.28 23.68
CA VAL A 464 3.33 16.63 23.63
C VAL A 464 3.57 17.30 24.99
N LYS A 465 4.74 17.90 25.12
CA LYS A 465 5.11 18.71 26.30
C LYS A 465 5.05 20.17 25.98
#